data_596c04cff53c0bfb9bbe5aa522dd2cb3
#
_entry.id   596c04cff53c0bfb9bbe5aa522dd2cb3
#
_cell.length_a   1.000
_cell.length_b   1.000
_cell.length_c   1.000
_cell.angle_alpha   90.00
_cell.angle_beta   90.00
_cell.angle_gamma   90.00
#
_symmetry.space_group_name_H-M   'P 1'
#
loop_
_entity.id
_entity.type
_entity.pdbx_description
1 polymer ?
#
loop_
_entity_poly.entity_id
_entity_poly.type
_entity_poly.pdbx_seq_one_letter_code
_entity_poly.pdbx_strand_id
1 'polypeptide(L)'
;MNDIPPLVEKFDDITERRKDIYCIDIDGTLTEPHEGTPWEAIPRPDRIAYVNELYDEGAIIYLATARGFIRSTEMHGDDITAAQKEADSYCRKRTEDQLTKWGVKYHALFFGKPRAAIYVDDRGVNDVDFFPEP
;
A
#
# COMPACT_ATOMS: atom_id res chain seq x y z
N MET A 1 -9.34 5.69 15.11
CA MET A 1 -8.43 6.61 14.47
C MET A 1 -7.01 6.11 14.54
N ASN A 2 -6.30 6.22 13.48
CA ASN A 2 -4.92 5.79 13.44
C ASN A 2 -4.02 6.80 14.11
N ASP A 3 -3.30 6.35 15.09
CA ASP A 3 -2.34 7.19 15.77
C ASP A 3 -1.02 7.09 15.03
N ILE A 4 -0.98 7.75 13.86
CA ILE A 4 0.28 7.88 13.17
C ILE A 4 1.10 8.89 13.95
N PRO A 5 2.23 8.45 14.53
CA PRO A 5 3.05 9.37 15.29
C PRO A 5 3.54 10.52 14.42
N PRO A 6 3.85 11.68 14.98
CA PRO A 6 4.51 12.73 14.22
C PRO A 6 5.75 12.17 13.54
N LEU A 7 5.88 12.42 12.24
CA LEU A 7 6.96 11.81 11.47
C LEU A 7 8.32 12.33 11.88
N VAL A 8 8.40 13.64 12.17
CA VAL A 8 9.68 14.22 12.50
C VAL A 8 9.59 15.44 13.35
N GLU A 9 10.54 15.54 14.26
CA GLU A 9 10.87 16.78 14.92
C GLU A 9 12.36 17.07 14.73
N LYS A 10 13.18 16.03 14.55
CA LYS A 10 14.62 16.13 14.40
C LYS A 10 15.10 15.16 13.35
N PHE A 11 16.28 15.41 12.80
CA PHE A 11 16.89 14.54 11.80
C PHE A 11 17.08 13.10 12.31
N ASP A 12 17.50 12.94 13.56
CA ASP A 12 17.70 11.62 14.16
C ASP A 12 16.38 10.84 14.24
N ASP A 13 15.28 11.52 14.56
CA ASP A 13 13.96 10.90 14.62
C ASP A 13 13.53 10.39 13.24
N ILE A 14 13.85 11.13 12.19
CA ILE A 14 13.58 10.69 10.81
C ILE A 14 14.33 9.39 10.54
N THR A 15 15.60 9.33 10.87
CA THR A 15 16.45 8.18 10.58
C THR A 15 15.99 6.95 11.34
N GLU A 16 15.66 7.10 12.62
CA GLU A 16 15.19 5.99 13.45
C GLU A 16 13.85 5.46 12.95
N ARG A 17 12.91 6.35 12.65
CA ARG A 17 11.58 5.93 12.20
C ARG A 17 11.59 5.25 10.84
N ARG A 18 12.52 5.61 9.96
CA ARG A 18 12.62 4.97 8.65
C ARG A 18 12.88 3.46 8.74
N LYS A 19 13.50 3.00 9.81
CA LYS A 19 13.74 1.56 10.03
C LYS A 19 12.46 0.80 10.29
N ASP A 20 11.44 1.48 10.78
CA ASP A 20 10.19 0.88 11.23
C ASP A 20 9.00 1.25 10.32
N ILE A 21 9.25 1.90 9.21
CA ILE A 21 8.21 2.28 8.27
C ILE A 21 8.29 1.38 7.04
N TYR A 22 7.20 0.66 6.78
CA TYR A 22 7.10 -0.21 5.62
C TYR A 22 6.02 0.32 4.70
N CYS A 23 6.32 0.42 3.41
CA CYS A 23 5.36 0.80 2.39
C CYS A 23 5.09 -0.43 1.53
N ILE A 24 3.88 -0.96 1.61
CA ILE A 24 3.54 -2.28 1.07
C ILE A 24 2.44 -2.14 0.03
N ASP A 25 2.64 -2.78 -1.10
CA ASP A 25 1.65 -2.86 -2.17
C ASP A 25 0.49 -3.80 -1.79
N ILE A 26 -0.64 -3.65 -2.45
CA ILE A 26 -1.82 -4.49 -2.20
C ILE A 26 -1.94 -5.60 -3.23
N ASP A 27 -2.27 -5.26 -4.47
CA ASP A 27 -2.59 -6.27 -5.49
C ASP A 27 -1.35 -7.00 -5.96
N GLY A 28 -1.39 -8.33 -5.90
CA GLY A 28 -0.25 -9.17 -6.23
C GLY A 28 0.78 -9.28 -5.12
N THR A 29 0.61 -8.55 -4.03
CA THR A 29 1.50 -8.58 -2.86
C THR A 29 0.77 -9.11 -1.63
N LEU A 30 -0.28 -8.43 -1.18
CA LEU A 30 -1.16 -8.94 -0.12
C LEU A 30 -2.26 -9.83 -0.67
N THR A 31 -2.41 -9.89 -1.96
CA THR A 31 -3.36 -10.75 -2.65
C THR A 31 -2.63 -11.64 -3.62
N GLU A 32 -3.32 -12.70 -4.03
CA GLU A 32 -2.87 -13.53 -5.14
C GLU A 32 -2.74 -12.67 -6.40
N PRO A 33 -1.82 -13.01 -7.33
CA PRO A 33 -1.82 -12.36 -8.62
C PRO A 33 -3.15 -12.60 -9.32
N HIS A 34 -3.72 -11.55 -9.93
CA HIS A 34 -4.99 -11.68 -10.62
C HIS A 34 -5.06 -10.76 -11.82
N GLU A 35 -5.87 -11.16 -12.78
CA GLU A 35 -6.30 -10.32 -13.87
C GLU A 35 -7.75 -9.97 -13.57
N GLY A 36 -8.20 -8.80 -13.92
CA GLY A 36 -9.56 -8.37 -13.63
C GLY A 36 -9.61 -7.31 -12.54
N THR A 37 -10.77 -7.18 -11.90
CA THR A 37 -10.98 -6.08 -10.98
C THR A 37 -10.36 -6.36 -9.62
N PRO A 38 -9.87 -5.31 -8.93
CA PRO A 38 -9.34 -5.49 -7.58
C PRO A 38 -10.41 -5.93 -6.57
N TRP A 39 -11.68 -5.75 -6.93
CA TRP A 39 -12.78 -6.10 -6.02
C TRP A 39 -12.99 -7.60 -5.90
N GLU A 40 -12.41 -8.36 -6.81
CA GLU A 40 -12.44 -9.83 -6.82
C GLU A 40 -11.12 -10.43 -6.34
N ALA A 41 -10.22 -9.61 -5.83
CA ALA A 41 -8.91 -10.06 -5.37
C ALA A 41 -9.04 -11.07 -4.23
N ILE A 42 -8.17 -12.06 -4.26
CA ILE A 42 -8.10 -13.12 -3.22
C ILE A 42 -6.97 -12.78 -2.27
N PRO A 43 -7.28 -12.54 -0.99
CA PRO A 43 -6.24 -12.17 -0.03
C PRO A 43 -5.30 -13.35 0.26
N ARG A 44 -4.08 -13.03 0.63
CA ARG A 44 -3.09 -14.01 1.11
C ARG A 44 -3.01 -13.91 2.62
N PRO A 45 -3.66 -14.81 3.35
CA PRO A 45 -3.73 -14.73 4.82
C PRO A 45 -2.36 -14.78 5.49
N ASP A 46 -1.42 -15.55 4.93
CA ASP A 46 -0.06 -15.65 5.46
C ASP A 46 0.67 -14.31 5.44
N ARG A 47 0.56 -13.58 4.33
CA ARG A 47 1.22 -12.28 4.20
C ARG A 47 0.53 -11.21 5.03
N ILE A 48 -0.78 -11.24 5.10
CA ILE A 48 -1.54 -10.32 5.95
C ILE A 48 -1.17 -10.53 7.41
N ALA A 49 -1.05 -11.79 7.84
CA ALA A 49 -0.63 -12.10 9.20
C ALA A 49 0.77 -11.54 9.50
N TYR A 50 1.68 -11.63 8.55
CA TYR A 50 3.04 -11.10 8.71
C TYR A 50 3.04 -9.58 8.85
N VAL A 51 2.27 -8.88 8.01
CA VAL A 51 2.12 -7.42 8.12
C VAL A 51 1.52 -7.05 9.47
N ASN A 52 0.50 -7.77 9.92
CA ASN A 52 -0.14 -7.51 11.20
C ASN A 52 0.82 -7.74 12.37
N GLU A 53 1.70 -8.73 12.26
CA GLU A 53 2.73 -8.97 13.25
C GLU A 53 3.70 -7.79 13.33
N LEU A 54 4.14 -7.27 12.18
CA LEU A 54 4.98 -6.08 12.15
C LEU A 54 4.26 -4.88 12.78
N TYR A 55 2.99 -4.70 12.47
CA TYR A 55 2.17 -3.64 13.06
C TYR A 55 2.11 -3.79 14.58
N ASP A 56 1.85 -4.98 15.07
CA ASP A 56 1.73 -5.24 16.51
C ASP A 56 3.06 -5.05 17.24
N GLU A 57 4.18 -5.22 16.55
CA GLU A 57 5.52 -4.99 17.10
C GLU A 57 5.92 -3.52 17.08
N GLY A 58 5.05 -2.64 16.59
CA GLY A 58 5.29 -1.21 16.63
C GLY A 58 5.70 -0.59 15.30
N ALA A 59 5.77 -1.36 14.23
CA ALA A 59 6.09 -0.81 12.92
C ALA A 59 4.96 0.07 12.39
N ILE A 60 5.32 1.04 11.58
CA ILE A 60 4.35 1.87 10.86
C ILE A 60 4.13 1.23 9.50
N ILE A 61 2.90 0.95 9.18
CA ILE A 61 2.52 0.29 7.95
C ILE A 61 1.80 1.26 7.03
N TYR A 62 2.40 1.55 5.89
CA TYR A 62 1.77 2.27 4.80
C TYR A 62 1.40 1.28 3.72
N LEU A 63 0.21 1.42 3.15
CA LEU A 63 -0.18 0.68 1.97
C LEU A 63 -0.23 1.64 0.80
N ALA A 64 0.36 1.25 -0.33
CA ALA A 64 0.38 2.07 -1.54
C ALA A 64 -0.16 1.26 -2.70
N THR A 65 -1.11 1.81 -3.44
CA THR A 65 -1.80 1.07 -4.48
C THR A 65 -1.92 1.88 -5.77
N ALA A 66 -1.81 1.18 -6.89
CA ALA A 66 -2.08 1.72 -8.21
C ALA A 66 -3.54 1.54 -8.63
N ARG A 67 -4.41 1.08 -7.73
CA ARG A 67 -5.83 0.90 -8.04
C ARG A 67 -6.43 2.19 -8.59
N GLY A 68 -7.12 2.07 -9.70
CA GLY A 68 -7.78 3.21 -10.34
C GLY A 68 -6.86 4.12 -11.14
N PHE A 69 -5.54 3.88 -11.15
CA PHE A 69 -4.61 4.78 -11.80
C PHE A 69 -4.82 4.84 -13.31
N ILE A 70 -4.91 3.68 -13.97
CA ILE A 70 -5.11 3.64 -15.44
C ILE A 70 -6.44 4.28 -15.83
N ARG A 71 -7.53 3.93 -15.15
CA ARG A 71 -8.83 4.54 -15.37
C ARG A 71 -8.75 6.06 -15.24
N SER A 72 -8.07 6.53 -14.24
CA SER A 72 -8.00 7.96 -13.94
C SER A 72 -7.11 8.71 -14.92
N THR A 73 -6.05 8.08 -15.43
CA THR A 73 -5.23 8.67 -16.48
C THR A 73 -6.00 8.76 -17.80
N GLU A 74 -6.88 7.82 -18.08
CA GLU A 74 -7.75 7.90 -19.25
C GLU A 74 -8.71 9.09 -19.15
N MET A 75 -9.15 9.44 -17.94
CA MET A 75 -10.02 10.58 -17.70
C MET A 75 -9.31 11.93 -17.75
N HIS A 76 -8.09 11.98 -17.26
CA HIS A 76 -7.38 13.24 -17.02
C HIS A 76 -6.15 13.45 -17.93
N GLY A 77 -5.82 12.46 -18.75
CA GLY A 77 -4.70 12.57 -19.69
C GLY A 77 -3.38 12.84 -18.99
N ASP A 78 -2.73 13.91 -19.37
CA ASP A 78 -1.41 14.28 -18.83
C ASP A 78 -1.46 14.93 -17.45
N ASP A 79 -2.64 15.19 -16.93
CA ASP A 79 -2.76 15.76 -15.59
C ASP A 79 -2.69 14.66 -14.54
N ILE A 80 -1.47 14.28 -14.20
CA ILE A 80 -1.22 13.16 -13.28
C ILE A 80 -1.71 13.48 -11.86
N THR A 81 -1.61 14.72 -11.43
CA THR A 81 -2.12 15.11 -10.10
C THR A 81 -3.63 14.92 -10.01
N ALA A 82 -4.35 15.31 -11.04
CA ALA A 82 -5.80 15.09 -11.09
C ALA A 82 -6.13 13.60 -11.15
N ALA A 83 -5.34 12.83 -11.92
CA ALA A 83 -5.52 11.39 -12.01
C ALA A 83 -5.32 10.70 -10.66
N GLN A 84 -4.33 11.12 -9.90
CA GLN A 84 -4.08 10.56 -8.57
C GLN A 84 -5.24 10.84 -7.60
N LYS A 85 -5.77 12.07 -7.63
CA LYS A 85 -6.93 12.43 -6.81
C LYS A 85 -8.17 11.64 -7.21
N GLU A 86 -8.37 11.44 -8.49
CA GLU A 86 -9.51 10.68 -9.00
C GLU A 86 -9.42 9.21 -8.58
N ALA A 87 -8.23 8.62 -8.65
CA ALA A 87 -8.01 7.24 -8.22
C ALA A 87 -8.36 7.09 -6.73
N ASP A 88 -7.95 8.04 -5.91
CA ASP A 88 -8.27 8.05 -4.48
C ASP A 88 -9.79 8.13 -4.29
N SER A 89 -10.44 9.12 -4.88
CA SER A 89 -11.89 9.33 -4.72
C SER A 89 -12.70 8.13 -5.18
N TYR A 90 -12.27 7.51 -6.28
CA TYR A 90 -13.00 6.39 -6.87
C TYR A 90 -12.84 5.09 -6.07
N CYS A 91 -11.65 4.84 -5.54
CA CYS A 91 -11.31 3.53 -4.98
C CYS A 91 -11.24 3.47 -3.46
N ARG A 92 -11.10 4.61 -2.78
CA ARG A 92 -10.75 4.60 -1.34
C ARG A 92 -11.73 3.81 -0.49
N LYS A 93 -13.00 4.14 -0.56
CA LYS A 93 -13.99 3.53 0.33
C LYS A 93 -14.05 2.01 0.15
N ARG A 94 -14.08 1.55 -1.08
CA ARG A 94 -14.17 0.12 -1.38
C ARG A 94 -12.90 -0.61 -0.97
N THR A 95 -11.74 0.03 -1.14
CA THR A 95 -10.47 -0.56 -0.73
C THR A 95 -10.40 -0.64 0.79
N GLU A 96 -10.78 0.41 1.49
CA GLU A 96 -10.80 0.40 2.96
C GLU A 96 -11.74 -0.69 3.50
N ASP A 97 -12.92 -0.82 2.91
CA ASP A 97 -13.88 -1.86 3.32
C ASP A 97 -13.28 -3.26 3.09
N GLN A 98 -12.60 -3.45 1.98
CA GLN A 98 -11.97 -4.72 1.66
C GLN A 98 -10.83 -5.05 2.63
N LEU A 99 -9.97 -4.07 2.93
CA LEU A 99 -8.88 -4.24 3.89
C LEU A 99 -9.41 -4.55 5.29
N THR A 100 -10.50 -3.92 5.69
CA THR A 100 -11.16 -4.20 6.96
C THR A 100 -11.67 -5.63 6.99
N LYS A 101 -12.31 -6.06 5.91
CA LYS A 101 -12.82 -7.43 5.79
C LYS A 101 -11.70 -8.46 5.86
N TRP A 102 -10.54 -8.15 5.30
CA TRP A 102 -9.38 -9.05 5.35
C TRP A 102 -8.60 -8.97 6.67
N GLY A 103 -8.93 -8.02 7.51
CA GLY A 103 -8.28 -7.84 8.80
C GLY A 103 -6.88 -7.26 8.72
N VAL A 104 -6.60 -6.46 7.68
CA VAL A 104 -5.28 -5.84 7.51
C VAL A 104 -5.14 -4.65 8.45
N LYS A 105 -4.04 -4.62 9.19
CA LYS A 105 -3.70 -3.50 10.08
C LYS A 105 -2.74 -2.57 9.35
N TYR A 106 -3.08 -1.30 9.30
CA TYR A 106 -2.23 -0.31 8.63
C TYR A 106 -2.51 1.08 9.19
N HIS A 107 -1.59 2.00 8.94
CA HIS A 107 -1.71 3.38 9.44
C HIS A 107 -2.22 4.33 8.37
N ALA A 108 -1.83 4.12 7.12
CA ALA A 108 -2.24 5.01 6.03
C ALA A 108 -2.32 4.24 4.72
N LEU A 109 -3.21 4.72 3.85
CA LEU A 109 -3.46 4.13 2.55
C LEU A 109 -3.28 5.20 1.48
N PHE A 110 -2.36 4.96 0.57
CA PHE A 110 -2.00 5.90 -0.49
C PHE A 110 -2.46 5.39 -1.85
N PHE A 111 -3.16 6.24 -2.56
CA PHE A 111 -3.53 6.01 -3.95
C PHE A 111 -2.62 6.82 -4.88
N GLY A 112 -2.67 6.50 -6.16
CA GLY A 112 -1.88 7.23 -7.13
C GLY A 112 -0.48 6.69 -7.32
N LYS A 113 -0.20 5.51 -6.80
CA LYS A 113 1.05 4.82 -7.14
C LYS A 113 1.06 4.63 -8.65
N PRO A 114 2.09 5.13 -9.35
CA PRO A 114 2.15 4.97 -10.79
C PRO A 114 2.19 3.50 -11.18
N ARG A 115 1.44 3.15 -12.22
CA ARG A 115 1.52 1.82 -12.78
C ARG A 115 2.71 1.75 -13.72
N ALA A 116 3.69 0.94 -13.39
CA ALA A 116 4.93 0.84 -14.14
C ALA A 116 5.32 -0.62 -14.32
N ALA A 117 6.05 -0.90 -15.38
CA ALA A 117 6.60 -2.23 -15.61
C ALA A 117 7.71 -2.54 -14.61
N ILE A 118 8.49 -1.53 -14.21
CA ILE A 118 9.63 -1.68 -13.31
C ILE A 118 9.65 -0.49 -12.36
N TYR A 119 9.85 -0.77 -11.08
CA TYR A 119 10.08 0.25 -10.07
C TYR A 119 11.54 0.19 -9.66
N VAL A 120 12.25 1.29 -9.87
CA VAL A 120 13.68 1.39 -9.52
C VAL A 120 13.80 2.26 -8.29
N ASP A 121 14.38 1.71 -7.24
CA ASP A 121 14.41 2.34 -5.93
C ASP A 121 15.60 1.76 -5.14
N ASP A 122 16.18 2.55 -4.28
CA ASP A 122 17.31 2.11 -3.44
C ASP A 122 16.86 1.34 -2.19
N ARG A 123 15.55 1.35 -1.89
CA ARG A 123 15.00 0.73 -0.67
C ARG A 123 14.01 -0.39 -0.95
N GLY A 124 13.62 -0.57 -2.20
CA GLY A 124 12.62 -1.54 -2.58
C GLY A 124 13.11 -2.97 -2.41
N VAL A 125 12.21 -3.82 -1.95
CA VAL A 125 12.45 -5.26 -1.82
C VAL A 125 11.33 -5.97 -2.57
N ASN A 126 11.68 -6.99 -3.34
CA ASN A 126 10.68 -7.80 -4.01
C ASN A 126 9.85 -8.57 -2.97
N ASP A 127 8.56 -8.70 -3.22
CA ASP A 127 7.64 -9.33 -2.27
C ASP A 127 8.05 -10.75 -1.90
N VAL A 128 8.55 -11.52 -2.84
CA VAL A 128 8.97 -12.92 -2.57
C VAL A 128 10.19 -12.99 -1.65
N ASP A 129 10.98 -11.91 -1.58
CA ASP A 129 12.13 -11.84 -0.69
C ASP A 129 11.77 -11.24 0.66
N PHE A 130 10.70 -10.48 0.72
CA PHE A 130 10.27 -9.81 1.95
C PHE A 130 9.46 -10.72 2.85
N PHE A 131 8.50 -11.43 2.28
CA PHE A 131 7.62 -12.29 3.06
C PHE A 131 8.24 -13.66 3.28
N PRO A 132 8.08 -14.24 4.49
CA PRO A 132 8.48 -15.63 4.71
C PRO A 132 7.71 -16.55 3.79
N GLU A 133 8.32 -17.68 3.44
CA GLU A 133 7.60 -18.71 2.72
C GLU A 133 6.45 -19.25 3.56
N PRO A 134 5.30 -19.55 2.92
CA PRO A 134 4.14 -20.06 3.66
C PRO A 134 4.40 -21.43 4.30
#